data_3a657b67fcc03680ce253a31296b1159
#
_entry.id   3a657b67fcc03680ce253a31296b1159
#
_cell.length_a   1.000
_cell.length_b   1.000
_cell.length_c   1.000
_cell.angle_alpha   90.00
_cell.angle_beta   90.00
_cell.angle_gamma   90.00
#
_symmetry.space_group_name_H-M   'P 1'
#
loop_
_entity.id
_entity.type
_entity.pdbx_description
1 polymer ?
#
loop_
_entity_poly.entity_id
_entity_poly.type
_entity_poly.pdbx_seq_one_letter_code
_entity_poly.pdbx_strand_id
1 'polypeptide(L)'
;MAIVYAVVARGTVVLAEFSAVSGNAGAVARRILEKLPPDAESRLCFAQDRYIFHVLRSPPPAAADGLTFLCMANDTFGRRIPFLYLEDIQMRFIKNYGRIAHNALAYAMNDEFSRVLHQQMEYFSSNPSADTLNRLRGEVSEIHTVMVDNIEKILDRGERISLLVDKTSTMQDSAFHFRKQSRRLRRALWMKNAKLLAVLTAVIVLLLYLIIAAFCGGLSLPSCRS
;
A
#
# COMPACT_ATOMS: atom_id res chain seq x y z
N MET A 1 -10.48 -19.35 0.73
CA MET A 1 -9.40 -18.50 0.25
C MET A 1 -8.10 -18.96 0.87
N ALA A 2 -7.06 -19.11 0.07
CA ALA A 2 -5.74 -19.54 0.52
C ALA A 2 -4.84 -18.33 0.81
N ILE A 3 -4.89 -17.29 -0.03
CA ILE A 3 -4.27 -16.00 0.23
C ILE A 3 -5.31 -15.13 0.96
N VAL A 4 -4.95 -14.56 2.10
CA VAL A 4 -5.91 -13.88 2.99
C VAL A 4 -5.59 -12.41 3.25
N TYR A 5 -4.40 -11.96 2.93
CA TYR A 5 -3.98 -10.57 3.06
C TYR A 5 -2.95 -10.22 1.98
N ALA A 6 -2.97 -9.00 1.51
CA ALA A 6 -1.95 -8.47 0.61
C ALA A 6 -1.76 -6.96 0.79
N VAL A 7 -0.52 -6.50 0.56
CA VAL A 7 -0.13 -5.09 0.66
C VAL A 7 0.93 -4.75 -0.38
N VAL A 8 0.83 -3.53 -0.89
CA VAL A 8 1.88 -2.88 -1.71
C VAL A 8 2.41 -1.70 -0.93
N ALA A 9 3.71 -1.63 -0.77
CA ALA A 9 4.38 -0.58 -0.01
C ALA A 9 5.62 -0.05 -0.72
N ARG A 10 6.02 1.17 -0.36
CA ARG A 10 7.30 1.78 -0.68
C ARG A 10 8.04 2.02 0.63
N GLY A 11 9.11 1.25 0.88
CA GLY A 11 9.70 1.20 2.22
C GLY A 11 8.64 0.84 3.25
N THR A 12 8.40 1.69 4.24
CA THR A 12 7.37 1.52 5.28
C THR A 12 6.01 2.15 4.92
N VAL A 13 5.94 2.88 3.81
CA VAL A 13 4.71 3.59 3.38
C VAL A 13 3.80 2.64 2.62
N VAL A 14 2.67 2.27 3.20
CA VAL A 14 1.63 1.45 2.55
C VAL A 14 0.93 2.28 1.48
N LEU A 15 0.89 1.81 0.24
CA LEU A 15 0.24 2.44 -0.90
C LEU A 15 -1.16 1.88 -1.18
N ALA A 16 -1.29 0.56 -1.04
CA ALA A 16 -2.56 -0.15 -1.13
C ALA A 16 -2.50 -1.44 -0.31
N GLU A 17 -3.61 -1.83 0.32
CA GLU A 17 -3.74 -3.12 1.03
C GLU A 17 -5.16 -3.67 0.93
N PHE A 18 -5.26 -4.98 1.05
CA PHE A 18 -6.53 -5.69 1.16
C PHE A 18 -6.42 -6.86 2.14
N SER A 19 -7.42 -7.03 2.99
CA SER A 19 -7.54 -8.15 3.91
C SER A 19 -8.89 -8.85 3.72
N ALA A 20 -8.85 -10.16 3.48
CA ALA A 20 -10.03 -11.02 3.43
C ALA A 20 -10.42 -11.59 4.81
N VAL A 21 -9.65 -11.28 5.84
CA VAL A 21 -9.85 -11.75 7.21
C VAL A 21 -9.81 -10.58 8.19
N SER A 22 -10.51 -10.71 9.29
CA SER A 22 -10.37 -9.80 10.43
C SER A 22 -9.16 -10.20 11.28
N GLY A 23 -8.51 -9.24 11.92
CA GLY A 23 -7.38 -9.50 12.79
C GLY A 23 -6.25 -8.48 12.62
N ASN A 24 -5.03 -8.88 12.97
CA ASN A 24 -3.86 -8.01 12.99
C ASN A 24 -2.84 -8.26 11.86
N ALA A 25 -3.23 -8.99 10.80
CA ALA A 25 -2.34 -9.30 9.67
C ALA A 25 -1.64 -8.05 9.09
N GLY A 26 -2.37 -6.95 8.97
CA GLY A 26 -1.81 -5.66 8.51
C GLY A 26 -0.78 -5.08 9.47
N ALA A 27 -0.94 -5.22 10.79
CA ALA A 27 0.05 -4.76 11.76
C ALA A 27 1.33 -5.60 11.69
N VAL A 28 1.19 -6.92 11.57
CA VAL A 28 2.32 -7.84 11.38
C VAL A 28 3.06 -7.53 10.07
N ALA A 29 2.33 -7.33 8.98
CA ALA A 29 2.93 -6.98 7.69
C ALA A 29 3.73 -5.67 7.74
N ARG A 30 3.21 -4.63 8.42
CA ARG A 30 3.95 -3.36 8.61
C ARG A 30 5.21 -3.58 9.43
N ARG A 31 5.16 -4.44 10.43
CA ARG A 31 6.35 -4.76 11.22
C ARG A 31 7.41 -5.47 10.40
N ILE A 32 7.01 -6.39 9.51
CA ILE A 32 7.92 -7.00 8.53
C ILE A 32 8.55 -5.90 7.66
N LEU A 33 7.74 -5.00 7.09
CA LEU A 33 8.23 -3.91 6.23
C LEU A 33 9.23 -2.99 6.94
N GLU A 34 9.04 -2.70 8.24
CA GLU A 34 9.94 -1.88 9.05
C GLU A 34 11.30 -2.55 9.31
N LYS A 35 11.30 -3.87 9.38
CA LYS A 35 12.49 -4.66 9.74
C LYS A 35 13.22 -5.25 8.54
N LEU A 36 12.66 -5.15 7.33
CA LEU A 36 13.33 -5.63 6.14
C LEU A 36 14.64 -4.87 5.89
N PRO A 37 15.78 -5.57 5.84
CA PRO A 37 17.06 -4.91 5.54
C PRO A 37 17.03 -4.34 4.11
N PRO A 38 17.74 -3.23 3.85
CA PRO A 38 17.81 -2.63 2.52
C PRO A 38 18.39 -3.59 1.46
N ASP A 39 19.31 -4.46 1.87
CA ASP A 39 20.01 -5.43 1.03
C ASP A 39 19.31 -6.79 0.97
N ALA A 40 18.08 -6.90 1.50
CA ALA A 40 17.36 -8.16 1.50
C ALA A 40 17.14 -8.70 0.09
N GLU A 41 17.17 -10.02 -0.02
CA GLU A 41 16.87 -10.74 -1.25
C GLU A 41 15.52 -10.30 -1.84
N SER A 42 15.38 -10.43 -3.16
CA SER A 42 14.17 -10.04 -3.87
C SER A 42 12.93 -10.84 -3.45
N ARG A 43 13.13 -12.07 -2.95
CA ARG A 43 12.08 -13.00 -2.50
C ARG A 43 12.40 -13.53 -1.11
N LEU A 44 11.47 -13.31 -0.16
CA LEU A 44 11.60 -13.74 1.23
C LEU A 44 10.29 -14.38 1.70
N CYS A 45 10.40 -15.30 2.66
CA CYS A 45 9.26 -15.92 3.31
C CYS A 45 9.46 -15.92 4.82
N PHE A 46 8.41 -15.52 5.56
CA PHE A 46 8.40 -15.54 7.03
C PHE A 46 7.21 -16.34 7.52
N ALA A 47 7.48 -17.40 8.28
CA ALA A 47 6.45 -18.22 8.88
C ALA A 47 5.98 -17.61 10.21
N GLN A 48 4.67 -17.59 10.40
CA GLN A 48 4.01 -17.24 11.65
C GLN A 48 2.78 -18.11 11.85
N ASP A 49 2.80 -18.98 12.84
CA ASP A 49 1.74 -19.94 13.12
C ASP A 49 1.42 -20.83 11.89
N ARG A 50 0.19 -20.76 11.38
CA ARG A 50 -0.28 -21.49 10.20
C ARG A 50 -0.26 -20.66 8.91
N TYR A 51 0.43 -19.53 8.92
CA TYR A 51 0.51 -18.64 7.78
C TYR A 51 1.96 -18.35 7.42
N ILE A 52 2.17 -18.07 6.14
CA ILE A 52 3.46 -17.63 5.62
C ILE A 52 3.25 -16.27 4.96
N PHE A 53 4.06 -15.30 5.36
CA PHE A 53 4.19 -14.02 4.70
C PHE A 53 5.21 -14.14 3.57
N HIS A 54 4.77 -13.96 2.34
CA HIS A 54 5.61 -13.95 1.15
C HIS A 54 5.90 -12.52 0.77
N VAL A 55 7.16 -12.19 0.54
CA VAL A 55 7.63 -10.85 0.22
C VAL A 55 8.34 -10.88 -1.13
N LEU A 56 7.92 -10.01 -2.03
CA LEU A 56 8.57 -9.77 -3.31
C LEU A 56 9.01 -8.31 -3.37
N ARG A 57 10.30 -8.07 -3.54
CA ARG A 57 10.86 -6.73 -3.67
C ARG A 57 11.22 -6.42 -5.12
N SER A 58 10.84 -5.24 -5.55
CA SER A 58 11.33 -4.67 -6.81
C SER A 58 12.62 -3.92 -6.54
N PRO A 59 13.69 -4.11 -7.34
CA PRO A 59 14.89 -3.32 -7.17
C PRO A 59 14.55 -1.83 -7.29
N PRO A 60 15.13 -0.96 -6.43
CA PRO A 60 14.90 0.47 -6.54
C PRO A 60 15.48 0.98 -7.86
N PRO A 61 14.81 1.86 -8.60
CA PRO A 61 15.49 2.73 -9.53
C PRO A 61 16.49 3.56 -8.72
N ALA A 62 17.65 3.87 -9.28
CA ALA A 62 18.91 4.30 -8.64
C ALA A 62 18.85 5.44 -7.58
N ALA A 63 17.68 5.98 -7.23
CA ALA A 63 17.51 7.07 -6.27
C ALA A 63 16.23 7.01 -5.42
N ALA A 64 15.49 5.90 -5.39
CA ALA A 64 14.22 5.83 -4.66
C ALA A 64 14.06 4.50 -3.92
N ASP A 65 13.33 4.50 -2.80
CA ASP A 65 12.95 3.28 -2.07
C ASP A 65 12.23 2.31 -3.01
N GLY A 66 12.69 1.06 -3.04
CA GLY A 66 12.09 0.00 -3.83
C GLY A 66 10.63 -0.28 -3.42
N LEU A 67 9.84 -0.77 -4.37
CA LEU A 67 8.49 -1.25 -4.09
C LEU A 67 8.57 -2.65 -3.49
N THR A 68 7.77 -2.88 -2.45
CA THR A 68 7.62 -4.17 -1.78
C THR A 68 6.18 -4.64 -1.91
N PHE A 69 6.02 -5.86 -2.39
CA PHE A 69 4.75 -6.56 -2.51
C PHE A 69 4.75 -7.69 -1.50
N LEU A 70 3.76 -7.75 -0.66
CA LEU A 70 3.68 -8.76 0.39
C LEU A 70 2.28 -9.38 0.41
N CYS A 71 2.21 -10.71 0.56
CA CYS A 71 0.96 -11.39 0.83
C CYS A 71 1.11 -12.40 1.96
N MET A 72 0.01 -12.68 2.64
CA MET A 72 -0.10 -13.72 3.66
C MET A 72 -0.99 -14.84 3.12
N ALA A 73 -0.45 -16.05 3.12
CA ALA A 73 -1.16 -17.25 2.68
C ALA A 73 -1.06 -18.36 3.74
N ASN A 74 -2.00 -19.33 3.69
CA ASN A 74 -1.92 -20.50 4.54
C ASN A 74 -0.68 -21.33 4.18
N ASP A 75 0.00 -21.91 5.17
CA ASP A 75 1.20 -22.73 5.02
C ASP A 75 1.02 -23.94 4.09
N THR A 76 -0.19 -24.52 4.09
CA THR A 76 -0.55 -25.67 3.23
C THR A 76 -0.65 -25.31 1.75
N PHE A 77 -0.68 -24.03 1.40
CA PHE A 77 -0.83 -23.58 0.01
C PHE A 77 0.49 -23.55 -0.77
N GLY A 78 1.61 -23.79 -0.08
CA GLY A 78 2.95 -23.74 -0.66
C GLY A 78 3.41 -22.31 -0.98
N ARG A 79 4.55 -22.21 -1.69
CA ARG A 79 5.21 -20.92 -1.96
C ARG A 79 4.94 -20.41 -3.37
N ARG A 80 4.74 -21.33 -4.31
CA ARG A 80 4.70 -21.00 -5.75
C ARG A 80 3.55 -20.09 -6.12
N ILE A 81 2.33 -20.45 -5.75
CA ILE A 81 1.14 -19.67 -6.11
C ILE A 81 1.13 -18.27 -5.46
N PRO A 82 1.50 -18.10 -4.17
CA PRO A 82 1.66 -16.77 -3.59
C PRO A 82 2.68 -15.89 -4.33
N PHE A 83 3.81 -16.44 -4.80
CA PHE A 83 4.77 -15.65 -5.57
C PHE A 83 4.25 -15.31 -6.97
N LEU A 84 3.57 -16.21 -7.65
CA LEU A 84 2.90 -15.91 -8.93
C LEU A 84 1.85 -14.81 -8.77
N TYR A 85 1.10 -14.84 -7.67
CA TYR A 85 0.18 -13.76 -7.32
C TYR A 85 0.93 -12.43 -7.14
N LEU A 86 2.03 -12.43 -6.38
CA LEU A 86 2.81 -11.22 -6.14
C LEU A 86 3.43 -10.66 -7.43
N GLU A 87 3.90 -11.50 -8.33
CA GLU A 87 4.43 -11.11 -9.65
C GLU A 87 3.35 -10.48 -10.53
N ASP A 88 2.16 -11.06 -10.57
CA ASP A 88 1.02 -10.48 -11.30
C ASP A 88 0.62 -9.11 -10.72
N ILE A 89 0.53 -9.01 -9.39
CA ILE A 89 0.26 -7.75 -8.71
C ILE A 89 1.35 -6.71 -8.99
N GLN A 90 2.62 -7.10 -8.94
CA GLN A 90 3.76 -6.22 -9.26
C GLN A 90 3.65 -5.67 -10.68
N MET A 91 3.44 -6.53 -11.67
CA MET A 91 3.31 -6.14 -13.07
C MET A 91 2.16 -5.14 -13.28
N ARG A 92 0.98 -5.42 -12.70
CA ARG A 92 -0.20 -4.54 -12.80
C ARG A 92 0.02 -3.22 -12.09
N PHE A 93 0.63 -3.24 -10.90
CA PHE A 93 0.89 -2.04 -10.12
C PHE A 93 1.90 -1.12 -10.82
N ILE A 94 3.02 -1.67 -11.26
CA ILE A 94 4.08 -0.90 -11.95
C ILE A 94 3.55 -0.31 -13.27
N LYS A 95 2.76 -1.08 -14.03
CA LYS A 95 2.16 -0.59 -15.28
C LYS A 95 1.27 0.63 -15.06
N ASN A 96 0.47 0.64 -13.99
CA ASN A 96 -0.53 1.69 -13.75
C ASN A 96 -0.01 2.85 -12.91
N TYR A 97 0.89 2.57 -11.95
CA TYR A 97 1.27 3.53 -10.90
C TYR A 97 2.78 3.71 -10.76
N GLY A 98 3.62 2.97 -11.50
CA GLY A 98 5.07 2.96 -11.32
C GLY A 98 5.71 4.35 -11.27
N ARG A 99 5.24 5.30 -12.10
CA ARG A 99 5.78 6.67 -12.14
C ARG A 99 5.40 7.51 -10.92
N ILE A 100 4.21 7.31 -10.37
CA ILE A 100 3.69 8.15 -9.28
C ILE A 100 3.89 7.52 -7.91
N ALA A 101 4.16 6.21 -7.85
CA ALA A 101 4.32 5.47 -6.61
C ALA A 101 5.47 6.01 -5.74
N HIS A 102 6.54 6.54 -6.37
CA HIS A 102 7.73 7.04 -5.66
C HIS A 102 7.45 8.27 -4.78
N ASN A 103 6.47 9.09 -5.14
CA ASN A 103 6.12 10.31 -4.39
C ASN A 103 4.70 10.24 -3.79
N ALA A 104 4.05 9.10 -3.90
CA ALA A 104 2.67 8.95 -3.44
C ALA A 104 2.56 8.98 -1.92
N LEU A 105 1.47 9.55 -1.42
CA LEU A 105 1.11 9.50 -0.02
C LEU A 105 0.62 8.10 0.38
N ALA A 106 0.66 7.81 1.67
CA ALA A 106 0.12 6.58 2.19
C ALA A 106 -1.35 6.40 1.74
N TYR A 107 -1.68 5.18 1.31
CA TYR A 107 -3.01 4.78 0.81
C TYR A 107 -3.51 5.54 -0.44
N ALA A 108 -2.63 6.21 -1.18
CA ALA A 108 -3.04 6.99 -2.34
C ALA A 108 -3.69 6.15 -3.45
N MET A 109 -3.30 4.87 -3.60
CA MET A 109 -3.83 3.94 -4.60
C MET A 109 -4.85 2.95 -4.01
N ASN A 110 -5.19 3.07 -2.72
CA ASN A 110 -5.98 2.04 -2.04
C ASN A 110 -7.41 1.90 -2.59
N ASP A 111 -8.07 3.02 -2.93
CA ASP A 111 -9.47 3.01 -3.39
C ASP A 111 -9.67 2.18 -4.67
N GLU A 112 -8.68 2.17 -5.56
CA GLU A 112 -8.74 1.46 -6.83
C GLU A 112 -8.02 0.11 -6.75
N PHE A 113 -6.80 0.10 -6.22
CA PHE A 113 -5.94 -1.07 -6.30
C PHE A 113 -6.31 -2.16 -5.28
N SER A 114 -6.98 -1.84 -4.18
CA SER A 114 -7.49 -2.85 -3.25
C SER A 114 -8.48 -3.82 -3.90
N ARG A 115 -9.24 -3.35 -4.90
CA ARG A 115 -10.13 -4.21 -5.70
C ARG A 115 -9.34 -5.19 -6.58
N VAL A 116 -8.23 -4.71 -7.16
CA VAL A 116 -7.34 -5.57 -7.96
C VAL A 116 -6.69 -6.62 -7.07
N LEU A 117 -6.20 -6.22 -5.88
CA LEU A 117 -5.66 -7.16 -4.89
C LEU A 117 -6.67 -8.25 -4.55
N HIS A 118 -7.92 -7.88 -4.25
CA HIS A 118 -8.99 -8.81 -3.94
C HIS A 118 -9.31 -9.75 -5.10
N GLN A 119 -9.55 -9.21 -6.28
CA GLN A 119 -9.92 -10.00 -7.47
C GLN A 119 -8.85 -11.03 -7.83
N GLN A 120 -7.57 -10.62 -7.81
CA GLN A 120 -6.48 -11.54 -8.09
C GLN A 120 -6.27 -12.55 -6.95
N MET A 121 -6.48 -12.15 -5.69
CA MET A 121 -6.45 -13.04 -4.54
C MET A 121 -7.49 -14.17 -4.66
N GLU A 122 -8.72 -13.85 -5.09
CA GLU A 122 -9.75 -14.84 -5.38
C GLU A 122 -9.36 -15.76 -6.53
N TYR A 123 -8.88 -15.18 -7.63
CA TYR A 123 -8.48 -15.95 -8.82
C TYR A 123 -7.40 -16.98 -8.49
N PHE A 124 -6.30 -16.57 -7.86
CA PHE A 124 -5.20 -17.47 -7.50
C PHE A 124 -5.56 -18.45 -6.38
N SER A 125 -6.48 -18.09 -5.49
CA SER A 125 -6.97 -19.02 -4.45
C SER A 125 -7.91 -20.09 -4.99
N SER A 126 -8.67 -19.80 -6.05
CA SER A 126 -9.68 -20.73 -6.63
C SER A 126 -9.11 -21.61 -7.73
N ASN A 127 -8.02 -21.20 -8.37
CA ASN A 127 -7.42 -21.87 -9.50
C ASN A 127 -5.98 -22.32 -9.20
N PRO A 128 -5.79 -23.42 -8.45
CA PRO A 128 -4.44 -23.98 -8.24
C PRO A 128 -3.77 -24.41 -9.55
N SER A 129 -4.56 -24.65 -10.60
CA SER A 129 -4.08 -24.94 -11.97
C SER A 129 -3.63 -23.71 -12.76
N ALA A 130 -3.73 -22.50 -12.23
CA ALA A 130 -3.10 -21.29 -12.82
C ALA A 130 -1.58 -21.49 -13.00
N ASP A 131 -1.01 -22.44 -12.26
CA ASP A 131 0.34 -22.97 -12.42
C ASP A 131 0.62 -23.57 -13.79
N THR A 132 -0.34 -24.23 -14.41
CA THR A 132 -0.16 -24.89 -15.71
C THR A 132 -0.01 -23.88 -16.86
N LEU A 133 -0.70 -22.75 -16.80
CA LEU A 133 -0.63 -21.68 -17.80
C LEU A 133 0.71 -20.92 -17.73
N ASN A 134 1.28 -20.76 -16.53
CA ASN A 134 2.57 -20.11 -16.36
C ASN A 134 3.77 -21.04 -16.63
N ARG A 135 3.60 -22.36 -16.47
CA ARG A 135 4.60 -23.34 -16.95
C ARG A 135 4.82 -23.27 -18.46
N LEU A 136 3.78 -22.95 -19.23
CA LEU A 136 3.86 -22.78 -20.68
C LEU A 136 4.55 -21.46 -21.09
N ARG A 137 4.66 -20.49 -20.21
CA ARG A 137 5.36 -19.21 -20.45
C ARG A 137 6.87 -19.26 -20.18
N GLY A 138 7.42 -20.40 -19.79
CA GLY A 138 8.87 -20.62 -19.68
C GLY A 138 9.56 -19.93 -18.50
N GLU A 139 8.86 -19.18 -17.68
CA GLU A 139 9.40 -18.52 -16.47
C GLU A 139 9.27 -19.43 -15.24
N VAL A 140 9.86 -20.61 -15.29
CA VAL A 140 10.07 -21.45 -14.10
C VAL A 140 11.30 -20.90 -13.37
N SER A 141 11.16 -19.73 -12.79
CA SER A 141 12.17 -19.14 -11.92
C SER A 141 12.13 -19.84 -10.55
N GLU A 142 13.29 -20.23 -10.07
CA GLU A 142 13.80 -20.75 -8.79
C GLU A 142 13.00 -20.54 -7.49
N ILE A 143 11.67 -20.60 -7.53
CA ILE A 143 10.81 -20.41 -6.34
C ILE A 143 11.01 -21.52 -5.30
N HIS A 144 11.58 -22.65 -5.71
CA HIS A 144 11.84 -23.78 -4.80
C HIS A 144 12.96 -23.51 -3.79
N THR A 145 13.85 -22.57 -4.05
CA THR A 145 15.04 -22.29 -3.22
C THR A 145 14.80 -21.22 -2.15
N VAL A 146 13.67 -20.51 -2.18
CA VAL A 146 13.38 -19.47 -1.18
C VAL A 146 13.24 -20.11 0.21
N MET A 147 14.14 -19.76 1.14
CA MET A 147 14.08 -20.21 2.52
C MET A 147 12.87 -19.60 3.22
N VAL A 148 12.23 -20.39 4.08
CA VAL A 148 11.20 -19.88 4.98
C VAL A 148 11.84 -19.68 6.34
N ASP A 149 11.95 -18.45 6.77
CA ASP A 149 12.41 -18.08 8.08
C ASP A 149 11.25 -17.91 9.06
N ASN A 150 11.48 -18.15 10.36
CA ASN A 150 10.52 -17.77 11.37
C ASN A 150 10.51 -16.22 11.49
N ILE A 151 9.33 -15.59 11.58
CA ILE A 151 9.20 -14.16 11.74
C ILE A 151 9.98 -13.62 12.96
N GLU A 152 10.16 -14.42 14.00
CA GLU A 152 10.95 -14.07 15.19
C GLU A 152 12.40 -13.71 14.87
N LYS A 153 12.95 -14.15 13.72
CA LYS A 153 14.31 -13.80 13.31
C LYS A 153 14.48 -12.33 12.92
N ILE A 154 13.41 -11.70 12.42
CA ILE A 154 13.44 -10.29 12.01
C ILE A 154 12.87 -9.36 13.08
N LEU A 155 12.22 -9.91 14.11
CA LEU A 155 11.73 -9.15 15.25
C LEU A 155 12.84 -8.92 16.27
N ASP A 156 12.74 -7.85 17.05
CA ASP A 156 13.68 -7.58 18.13
C ASP A 156 13.54 -8.63 19.24
N ARG A 157 14.65 -8.88 19.91
CA ARG A 157 14.73 -9.87 21.00
C ARG A 157 13.74 -9.52 22.11
N GLY A 158 12.68 -10.32 22.26
CA GLY A 158 11.60 -10.11 23.23
C GLY A 158 10.30 -9.58 22.64
N GLU A 159 10.26 -9.22 21.36
CA GLU A 159 9.05 -8.83 20.66
C GLU A 159 8.29 -10.10 20.20
N ARG A 160 7.18 -10.40 20.87
CA ARG A 160 6.28 -11.49 20.46
C ARG A 160 5.04 -10.88 19.81
N ILE A 161 4.88 -11.08 18.53
CA ILE A 161 3.67 -10.69 17.79
C ILE A 161 2.86 -11.97 17.57
N SER A 162 1.77 -12.14 18.33
CA SER A 162 0.81 -13.20 18.03
C SER A 162 -0.03 -12.81 16.82
N LEU A 163 -0.16 -13.70 15.85
CA LEU A 163 -1.03 -13.49 14.70
C LEU A 163 -2.47 -13.85 15.08
N LEU A 164 -3.34 -12.85 15.11
CA LEU A 164 -4.78 -13.02 15.32
C LEU A 164 -5.49 -12.98 13.99
N VAL A 165 -6.09 -14.09 13.58
CA VAL A 165 -6.83 -14.22 12.32
C VAL A 165 -8.19 -14.83 12.62
N ASP A 166 -9.24 -14.02 12.49
CA ASP A 166 -10.62 -14.46 12.55
C ASP A 166 -11.16 -14.64 11.13
N LYS A 167 -11.54 -15.88 10.80
CA LYS A 167 -12.28 -16.16 9.56
C LYS A 167 -13.72 -15.68 9.70
N THR A 168 -13.96 -14.40 9.49
CA THR A 168 -15.31 -13.89 9.42
C THR A 168 -15.88 -14.18 8.04
N SER A 169 -16.96 -14.93 7.99
CA SER A 169 -17.65 -15.37 6.77
C SER A 169 -18.37 -14.25 6.01
N THR A 170 -18.12 -12.98 6.32
CA THR A 170 -18.82 -11.84 5.73
C THR A 170 -17.83 -10.89 5.08
N MET A 171 -17.52 -11.17 3.81
CA MET A 171 -16.65 -10.36 2.95
C MET A 171 -17.10 -8.89 2.77
N GLN A 172 -18.29 -8.56 3.20
CA GLN A 172 -18.92 -7.26 2.94
C GLN A 172 -18.56 -6.19 3.96
N ASP A 173 -18.27 -6.56 5.21
CA ASP A 173 -18.00 -5.59 6.28
C ASP A 173 -16.56 -5.04 6.28
N SER A 174 -15.58 -5.81 5.82
CA SER A 174 -14.16 -5.39 5.81
C SER A 174 -13.91 -4.20 4.87
N ALA A 175 -14.62 -4.13 3.72
CA ALA A 175 -14.53 -3.02 2.79
C ALA A 175 -15.06 -1.69 3.39
N PHE A 176 -16.02 -1.75 4.32
CA PHE A 176 -16.59 -0.56 4.96
C PHE A 176 -15.69 0.04 6.05
N HIS A 177 -14.96 -0.80 6.80
CA HIS A 177 -14.07 -0.32 7.85
C HIS A 177 -12.86 0.43 7.29
N PHE A 178 -12.24 -0.04 6.21
CA PHE A 178 -11.12 0.62 5.52
C PHE A 178 -11.51 1.95 4.88
N ARG A 179 -12.71 2.04 4.32
CA ARG A 179 -13.23 3.27 3.71
C ARG A 179 -13.36 4.42 4.73
N LYS A 180 -13.63 4.10 6.01
CA LYS A 180 -13.77 5.09 7.08
C LYS A 180 -12.41 5.64 7.55
N GLN A 181 -11.37 4.80 7.56
CA GLN A 181 -10.03 5.17 8.03
C GLN A 181 -9.25 5.98 6.97
N SER A 182 -9.35 5.58 5.70
CA SER A 182 -8.79 6.30 4.56
C SER A 182 -9.38 7.72 4.40
N ARG A 183 -10.69 7.87 4.59
CA ARG A 183 -11.36 9.18 4.56
C ARG A 183 -10.91 10.14 5.66
N ARG A 184 -10.55 9.65 6.85
CA ARG A 184 -10.05 10.50 7.95
C ARG A 184 -8.66 11.06 7.66
N LEU A 185 -7.74 10.25 7.14
CA LEU A 185 -6.40 10.68 6.75
C LEU A 185 -6.44 11.67 5.58
N ARG A 186 -7.28 11.41 4.57
CA ARG A 186 -7.47 12.31 3.45
C ARG A 186 -8.07 13.66 3.86
N ARG A 187 -9.00 13.68 4.80
CA ARG A 187 -9.56 14.93 5.35
C ARG A 187 -8.54 15.74 6.15
N ALA A 188 -7.67 15.08 6.94
CA ALA A 188 -6.64 15.77 7.71
C ALA A 188 -5.59 16.42 6.80
N LEU A 189 -5.20 15.77 5.71
CA LEU A 189 -4.28 16.32 4.70
C LEU A 189 -4.95 17.44 3.89
N TRP A 190 -6.22 17.27 3.52
CA TRP A 190 -6.99 18.29 2.81
C TRP A 190 -7.19 19.55 3.67
N MET A 191 -7.41 19.41 4.97
CA MET A 191 -7.54 20.56 5.89
C MET A 191 -6.22 21.35 6.06
N LYS A 192 -5.04 20.68 6.00
CA LYS A 192 -3.75 21.39 5.99
C LYS A 192 -3.58 22.22 4.71
N ASN A 193 -3.91 21.64 3.55
CA ASN A 193 -3.84 22.35 2.27
C ASN A 193 -4.91 23.43 2.15
N ALA A 194 -6.10 23.24 2.70
CA ALA A 194 -7.16 24.24 2.70
C ALA A 194 -6.79 25.49 3.53
N LYS A 195 -6.12 25.33 4.67
CA LYS A 195 -5.60 26.44 5.46
C LYS A 195 -4.55 27.25 4.69
N LEU A 196 -3.63 26.54 4.01
CA LEU A 196 -2.59 27.19 3.20
C LEU A 196 -3.21 27.94 2.00
N LEU A 197 -4.21 27.34 1.36
CA LEU A 197 -4.94 27.96 0.25
C LEU A 197 -5.71 29.20 0.72
N ALA A 198 -6.36 29.15 1.89
CA ALA A 198 -7.09 30.28 2.46
C ALA A 198 -6.16 31.46 2.80
N VAL A 199 -4.97 31.19 3.33
CA VAL A 199 -3.95 32.24 3.58
C VAL A 199 -3.48 32.84 2.26
N LEU A 200 -3.23 32.02 1.25
CA LEU A 200 -2.79 32.49 -0.07
C LEU A 200 -3.85 33.40 -0.74
N THR A 201 -5.13 32.98 -0.68
CA THR A 201 -6.23 33.79 -1.23
C THR A 201 -6.40 35.11 -0.47
N ALA A 202 -6.26 35.11 0.85
CA ALA A 202 -6.32 36.35 1.64
C ALA A 202 -5.20 37.33 1.28
N VAL A 203 -3.99 36.84 1.07
CA VAL A 203 -2.84 37.66 0.63
C VAL A 203 -3.08 38.26 -0.77
N ILE A 204 -3.62 37.47 -1.71
CA ILE A 204 -3.93 37.94 -3.06
C ILE A 204 -5.00 39.04 -3.01
N VAL A 205 -6.05 38.86 -2.24
CA VAL A 205 -7.13 39.87 -2.09
C VAL A 205 -6.59 41.16 -1.47
N LEU A 206 -5.71 41.04 -0.47
CA LEU A 206 -5.07 42.21 0.17
C LEU A 206 -4.19 42.99 -0.81
N LEU A 207 -3.39 42.27 -1.63
CA LEU A 207 -2.57 42.90 -2.65
C LEU A 207 -3.43 43.63 -3.71
N LEU A 208 -4.50 42.99 -4.19
CA LEU A 208 -5.44 43.60 -5.11
C LEU A 208 -6.09 44.86 -4.51
N TYR A 209 -6.49 44.81 -3.25
CA TYR A 209 -7.03 45.96 -2.54
C TYR A 209 -6.04 47.11 -2.46
N LEU A 210 -4.76 46.84 -2.12
CA LEU A 210 -3.72 47.84 -2.08
C LEU A 210 -3.43 48.50 -3.46
N ILE A 211 -3.47 47.69 -4.53
CA ILE A 211 -3.29 48.18 -5.89
C ILE A 211 -4.47 49.11 -6.27
N ILE A 212 -5.72 48.69 -5.99
CA ILE A 212 -6.90 49.53 -6.25
C ILE A 212 -6.85 50.81 -5.42
N ALA A 213 -6.48 50.75 -4.16
CA ALA A 213 -6.35 51.91 -3.29
C ALA A 213 -5.26 52.91 -3.78
N ALA A 214 -4.16 52.38 -4.34
CA ALA A 214 -3.10 53.20 -4.93
C ALA A 214 -3.57 53.94 -6.20
N PHE A 215 -4.37 53.29 -7.04
CA PHE A 215 -4.92 53.88 -8.25
C PHE A 215 -6.12 54.81 -7.97
N CYS A 216 -6.92 54.57 -6.95
CA CYS A 216 -8.11 55.36 -6.59
C CYS A 216 -7.86 56.44 -5.55
N GLY A 217 -6.62 56.81 -5.26
CA GLY A 217 -6.25 57.98 -4.46
C GLY A 217 -6.36 57.83 -2.95
N GLY A 218 -6.33 56.61 -2.40
CA GLY A 218 -6.24 56.37 -0.96
C GLY A 218 -7.11 55.26 -0.43
N LEU A 219 -6.92 54.90 0.86
CA LEU A 219 -7.56 53.78 1.57
C LEU A 219 -9.09 53.85 1.62
N SER A 220 -9.71 55.04 1.44
CA SER A 220 -11.13 55.27 1.43
C SER A 220 -11.78 55.33 0.04
N LEU A 221 -11.02 55.07 -1.03
CA LEU A 221 -11.49 54.99 -2.43
C LEU A 221 -12.33 56.20 -2.90
N PRO A 222 -11.94 57.47 -2.67
CA PRO A 222 -12.80 58.61 -2.97
C PRO A 222 -13.07 58.80 -4.48
N SER A 223 -12.10 58.41 -5.35
CA SER A 223 -12.24 58.62 -6.79
C SER A 223 -13.04 57.55 -7.53
N CYS A 224 -13.35 56.43 -6.88
CA CYS A 224 -14.13 55.32 -7.48
C CYS A 224 -15.62 55.32 -7.08
N ARG A 225 -16.06 56.33 -6.29
CA ARG A 225 -17.42 56.41 -5.73
C ARG A 225 -18.24 57.54 -6.38
N SER A 226 -17.78 58.10 -7.48
CA SER A 226 -18.52 59.10 -8.24
C SER A 226 -19.37 58.45 -9.31
#